data_ff40336c5109905db75260bbb4e51361
#
_entry.id   ff40336c5109905db75260bbb4e51361
#
_cell.length_a   1.000
_cell.length_b   1.000
_cell.length_c   1.000
_cell.angle_alpha   90.00
_cell.angle_beta   90.00
_cell.angle_gamma   90.00
#
_symmetry.space_group_name_H-M   'P 1'
#
loop_
_entity.id
_entity.type
_entity.pdbx_description
1 polymer ?
#
loop_
_entity_poly.entity_id
_entity_poly.type
_entity_poly.pdbx_seq_one_letter_code
_entity_poly.pdbx_strand_id
1 'polypeptide(L)'
;MLHIFGNTKRRDVGLTFAAACFMLAMVPNLASAADCGSTAAPGLDWSECNKRNIIIPDSNLEGANLSGTDFTWTDLSGANVKSANFEKSGLMKSSLAKAKASNANFNRVEAYRSNFSNISAENATFNSSELQRSNFSAANLKGASFERAELGRANFQKSDLSGVQFSFANLSRADLTGAVIDGTINFDKAFMFRTRIEGLNLTMVQGLQQAQIDLACGDNATKLPRGLSAPPSWPCPADDPD
;
A
#
# COMPACT_ATOMS: atom_id res chain seq x y z
N MET A 1 53.50 -91.06 -1.25
CA MET A 1 52.88 -91.42 -2.54
C MET A 1 51.53 -90.71 -2.62
N LEU A 2 51.32 -90.02 -3.66
CA LEU A 2 50.19 -89.47 -4.38
C LEU A 2 49.55 -88.19 -3.91
N HIS A 3 49.72 -87.22 -4.81
CA HIS A 3 49.03 -85.94 -4.93
C HIS A 3 47.48 -86.09 -5.09
N ILE A 4 46.68 -85.09 -4.59
CA ILE A 4 45.52 -84.59 -5.34
C ILE A 4 45.34 -83.13 -4.98
N PHE A 5 45.39 -82.27 -6.01
CA PHE A 5 45.02 -80.89 -5.98
C PHE A 5 43.52 -80.65 -5.85
N GLY A 6 43.10 -79.82 -4.94
CA GLY A 6 41.72 -79.36 -4.85
C GLY A 6 41.66 -77.84 -5.11
N ASN A 7 41.14 -77.51 -6.27
CA ASN A 7 41.01 -76.16 -6.81
C ASN A 7 39.76 -75.47 -6.21
N THR A 8 39.92 -74.47 -5.34
CA THR A 8 38.78 -73.72 -4.83
C THR A 8 38.58 -72.45 -5.65
N LYS A 9 37.54 -72.46 -6.47
CA LYS A 9 37.01 -71.32 -7.20
C LYS A 9 36.50 -70.27 -6.24
N ARG A 10 37.15 -69.10 -6.19
CA ARG A 10 36.57 -67.87 -5.59
C ARG A 10 35.43 -67.39 -6.47
N ARG A 11 34.27 -67.24 -5.89
CA ARG A 11 33.12 -66.52 -6.48
C ARG A 11 33.26 -65.03 -6.10
N ASP A 12 33.58 -64.22 -7.08
CA ASP A 12 33.47 -62.76 -6.93
C ASP A 12 32.03 -62.36 -6.95
N VAL A 13 31.55 -61.90 -5.79
CA VAL A 13 30.22 -61.25 -5.66
C VAL A 13 30.41 -59.78 -6.08
N GLY A 14 30.09 -59.51 -7.33
CA GLY A 14 30.05 -58.16 -7.85
C GLY A 14 28.89 -57.37 -7.19
N LEU A 15 29.24 -56.44 -6.32
CA LEU A 15 28.28 -55.51 -5.74
C LEU A 15 28.04 -54.37 -6.77
N THR A 16 26.98 -54.50 -7.54
CA THR A 16 26.51 -53.43 -8.42
C THR A 16 25.80 -52.36 -7.60
N PHE A 17 26.49 -51.23 -7.34
CA PHE A 17 25.86 -50.03 -6.84
C PHE A 17 24.98 -49.44 -7.95
N ALA A 18 23.68 -49.63 -7.84
CA ALA A 18 22.70 -48.87 -8.63
C ALA A 18 22.65 -47.46 -8.08
N ALA A 19 23.32 -46.51 -8.75
CA ALA A 19 23.14 -45.09 -8.48
C ALA A 19 21.74 -44.67 -8.90
N ALA A 20 20.83 -44.60 -7.95
CA ALA A 20 19.52 -43.98 -8.16
C ALA A 20 19.71 -42.46 -8.36
N CYS A 21 19.74 -42.03 -9.61
CA CYS A 21 19.70 -40.64 -9.99
C CYS A 21 18.32 -40.07 -9.66
N PHE A 22 18.17 -39.46 -8.48
CA PHE A 22 16.98 -38.67 -8.14
C PHE A 22 16.96 -37.43 -9.04
N MET A 23 16.33 -37.52 -10.20
CA MET A 23 15.96 -36.34 -10.96
C MET A 23 14.89 -35.59 -10.15
N LEU A 24 15.29 -34.53 -9.41
CA LEU A 24 14.35 -33.52 -8.96
C LEU A 24 13.73 -32.92 -10.25
N ALA A 25 12.52 -33.35 -10.56
CA ALA A 25 11.70 -32.69 -11.55
C ALA A 25 11.45 -31.27 -11.01
N MET A 26 12.17 -30.25 -11.53
CA MET A 26 11.77 -28.86 -11.41
C MET A 26 10.40 -28.77 -12.11
N VAL A 27 9.33 -28.83 -11.34
CA VAL A 27 8.01 -28.46 -11.83
C VAL A 27 8.12 -26.96 -12.12
N PRO A 28 8.04 -26.51 -13.39
CA PRO A 28 7.95 -25.08 -13.64
C PRO A 28 6.72 -24.60 -12.90
N ASN A 29 6.88 -23.61 -12.03
CA ASN A 29 5.76 -22.89 -11.43
C ASN A 29 5.06 -22.22 -12.61
N LEU A 30 4.06 -22.87 -13.18
CA LEU A 30 3.18 -22.27 -14.17
C LEU A 30 2.48 -21.13 -13.43
N ALA A 31 2.96 -19.89 -13.63
CA ALA A 31 2.20 -18.72 -13.24
C ALA A 31 0.79 -18.93 -13.80
N SER A 32 -0.19 -19.08 -12.92
CA SER A 32 -1.58 -19.20 -13.34
C SER A 32 -1.91 -17.94 -14.13
N ALA A 33 -2.35 -18.10 -15.36
CA ALA A 33 -2.82 -16.96 -16.14
C ALA A 33 -4.02 -16.33 -15.40
N ALA A 34 -4.13 -14.99 -15.46
CA ALA A 34 -5.24 -14.30 -14.84
C ALA A 34 -6.59 -14.87 -15.31
N ASP A 35 -7.44 -15.26 -14.36
CA ASP A 35 -8.82 -15.69 -14.66
C ASP A 35 -9.79 -14.55 -14.39
N CYS A 36 -9.96 -13.69 -15.38
CA CYS A 36 -10.86 -12.55 -15.28
C CYS A 36 -12.34 -12.94 -15.11
N GLY A 37 -12.72 -14.18 -15.38
CA GLY A 37 -14.09 -14.69 -15.22
C GLY A 37 -14.39 -15.20 -13.82
N SER A 38 -13.38 -15.48 -13.00
CA SER A 38 -13.56 -16.02 -11.65
C SER A 38 -14.29 -15.05 -10.72
N THR A 39 -14.92 -15.60 -9.69
CA THR A 39 -15.49 -14.82 -8.59
C THR A 39 -14.40 -14.41 -7.60
N ALA A 40 -14.67 -13.34 -6.83
CA ALA A 40 -13.75 -12.85 -5.80
C ALA A 40 -13.42 -13.97 -4.79
N ALA A 41 -12.14 -14.24 -4.58
CA ALA A 41 -11.64 -15.25 -3.64
C ALA A 41 -10.22 -14.86 -3.14
N PRO A 42 -9.80 -15.34 -1.97
CA PRO A 42 -8.44 -15.14 -1.48
C PRO A 42 -7.39 -15.69 -2.44
N GLY A 43 -6.30 -14.97 -2.63
CA GLY A 43 -5.16 -15.38 -3.44
C GLY A 43 -5.42 -15.51 -4.94
N LEU A 44 -6.60 -15.08 -5.43
CA LEU A 44 -6.89 -15.12 -6.87
C LEU A 44 -5.97 -14.22 -7.67
N ASP A 45 -5.88 -14.49 -8.96
CA ASP A 45 -5.17 -13.64 -9.93
C ASP A 45 -6.16 -12.97 -10.89
N TRP A 46 -6.34 -11.67 -10.73
CA TRP A 46 -7.08 -10.78 -11.63
C TRP A 46 -6.15 -9.74 -12.29
N SER A 47 -4.84 -10.00 -12.31
CA SER A 47 -3.90 -9.07 -12.92
C SER A 47 -4.32 -8.71 -14.35
N GLU A 48 -4.19 -7.42 -14.71
CA GLU A 48 -4.54 -6.84 -16.01
C GLU A 48 -6.03 -7.06 -16.44
N CYS A 49 -6.89 -7.49 -15.53
CA CYS A 49 -8.30 -7.72 -15.83
C CYS A 49 -9.10 -6.41 -15.92
N ASN A 50 -10.19 -6.44 -16.70
CA ASN A 50 -11.18 -5.36 -16.70
C ASN A 50 -12.30 -5.71 -15.71
N LYS A 51 -12.33 -4.98 -14.57
CA LYS A 51 -13.31 -5.11 -13.48
C LYS A 51 -14.07 -3.80 -13.23
N ARG A 52 -14.26 -3.00 -14.30
CA ARG A 52 -14.95 -1.70 -14.21
C ARG A 52 -16.44 -1.86 -13.90
N ASN A 53 -16.98 -0.89 -13.18
CA ASN A 53 -18.43 -0.76 -12.93
C ASN A 53 -19.07 -1.99 -12.26
N ILE A 54 -18.29 -2.80 -11.50
CA ILE A 54 -18.85 -3.92 -10.75
C ILE A 54 -19.10 -3.52 -9.28
N ILE A 55 -20.03 -4.22 -8.65
CA ILE A 55 -20.39 -4.01 -7.24
C ILE A 55 -20.12 -5.32 -6.52
N ILE A 56 -19.04 -5.35 -5.72
CA ILE A 56 -18.57 -6.52 -4.98
C ILE A 56 -18.17 -6.14 -3.55
N PRO A 57 -19.08 -5.48 -2.79
CA PRO A 57 -18.77 -5.10 -1.41
C PRO A 57 -18.54 -6.35 -0.56
N ASP A 58 -17.82 -6.19 0.56
CA ASP A 58 -17.52 -7.24 1.53
C ASP A 58 -16.83 -8.49 0.95
N SER A 59 -16.35 -8.41 -0.32
CA SER A 59 -15.65 -9.52 -0.98
C SER A 59 -14.33 -9.86 -0.28
N ASN A 60 -13.95 -11.13 -0.33
CA ASN A 60 -12.64 -11.56 0.18
C ASN A 60 -11.63 -11.71 -0.96
N LEU A 61 -10.71 -10.75 -1.01
CA LEU A 61 -9.61 -10.64 -1.97
C LEU A 61 -8.25 -10.66 -1.24
N GLU A 62 -8.18 -11.26 -0.04
CA GLU A 62 -6.95 -11.32 0.75
C GLU A 62 -5.84 -12.00 -0.04
N GLY A 63 -4.67 -11.35 -0.14
CA GLY A 63 -3.51 -11.84 -0.87
C GLY A 63 -3.69 -11.94 -2.39
N ALA A 64 -4.79 -11.41 -2.95
CA ALA A 64 -5.04 -11.46 -4.39
C ALA A 64 -4.02 -10.64 -5.18
N ASN A 65 -3.69 -11.11 -6.38
CA ASN A 65 -2.95 -10.35 -7.38
C ASN A 65 -3.94 -9.55 -8.24
N LEU A 66 -4.00 -8.24 -7.99
CA LEU A 66 -4.90 -7.29 -8.65
C LEU A 66 -4.10 -6.23 -9.43
N SER A 67 -2.82 -6.53 -9.72
CA SER A 67 -1.92 -5.60 -10.40
C SER A 67 -2.42 -5.28 -11.81
N GLY A 68 -2.39 -4.00 -12.19
CA GLY A 68 -2.86 -3.55 -13.49
C GLY A 68 -4.37 -3.72 -13.75
N THR A 69 -5.13 -4.25 -12.79
CA THR A 69 -6.59 -4.42 -12.94
C THR A 69 -7.29 -3.07 -13.01
N ASP A 70 -8.23 -2.92 -13.93
CA ASP A 70 -9.06 -1.72 -14.01
C ASP A 70 -10.35 -1.89 -13.17
N PHE A 71 -10.37 -1.25 -12.00
CA PHE A 71 -11.52 -1.16 -11.08
C PHE A 71 -12.22 0.21 -11.14
N THR A 72 -12.06 0.96 -12.21
CA THR A 72 -12.72 2.28 -12.36
C THR A 72 -14.23 2.15 -12.14
N TRP A 73 -14.79 3.02 -11.24
CA TRP A 73 -16.21 2.99 -10.84
C TRP A 73 -16.67 1.72 -10.13
N THR A 74 -15.78 0.95 -9.53
CA THR A 74 -16.10 -0.30 -8.84
C THR A 74 -16.33 -0.06 -7.35
N ASP A 75 -17.31 -0.76 -6.78
CA ASP A 75 -17.55 -0.77 -5.34
C ASP A 75 -16.93 -2.00 -4.68
N LEU A 76 -15.86 -1.76 -3.92
CA LEU A 76 -15.12 -2.72 -3.07
C LEU A 76 -15.32 -2.37 -1.57
N SER A 77 -16.38 -1.65 -1.22
CA SER A 77 -16.60 -1.21 0.16
C SER A 77 -16.66 -2.41 1.11
N GLY A 78 -15.98 -2.33 2.25
CA GLY A 78 -15.91 -3.40 3.23
C GLY A 78 -15.06 -4.62 2.83
N ALA A 79 -14.54 -4.67 1.61
CA ALA A 79 -13.78 -5.81 1.13
C ALA A 79 -12.54 -6.12 2.00
N ASN A 80 -12.21 -7.39 2.14
CA ASN A 80 -10.94 -7.83 2.71
C ASN A 80 -9.90 -7.94 1.60
N VAL A 81 -9.03 -6.93 1.54
CA VAL A 81 -7.92 -6.83 0.58
C VAL A 81 -6.55 -6.83 1.30
N LYS A 82 -6.47 -7.44 2.49
CA LYS A 82 -5.20 -7.55 3.22
C LYS A 82 -4.14 -8.21 2.35
N SER A 83 -2.95 -7.61 2.35
CA SER A 83 -1.79 -8.08 1.57
C SER A 83 -2.07 -8.26 0.07
N ALA A 84 -3.18 -7.74 -0.47
CA ALA A 84 -3.45 -7.77 -1.90
C ALA A 84 -2.52 -6.83 -2.66
N ASN A 85 -2.21 -7.19 -3.88
CA ASN A 85 -1.36 -6.41 -4.77
C ASN A 85 -2.19 -5.65 -5.79
N PHE A 86 -2.37 -4.33 -5.59
CA PHE A 86 -3.03 -3.40 -6.53
C PHE A 86 -2.02 -2.60 -7.37
N GLU A 87 -0.74 -2.97 -7.40
CA GLU A 87 0.26 -2.17 -8.11
C GLU A 87 -0.21 -1.81 -9.53
N LYS A 88 -0.17 -0.51 -9.88
CA LYS A 88 -0.60 0.02 -11.19
C LYS A 88 -2.07 -0.21 -11.55
N SER A 89 -2.93 -0.58 -10.60
CA SER A 89 -4.35 -0.73 -10.90
C SER A 89 -5.05 0.63 -11.07
N GLY A 90 -6.09 0.63 -11.89
CA GLY A 90 -7.00 1.76 -12.06
C GLY A 90 -8.11 1.71 -11.02
N LEU A 91 -8.14 2.68 -10.11
CA LEU A 91 -9.14 2.80 -9.05
C LEU A 91 -9.96 4.09 -9.17
N MET A 92 -9.93 4.78 -10.32
CA MET A 92 -10.61 6.06 -10.48
C MET A 92 -12.08 5.98 -10.10
N LYS A 93 -12.50 6.86 -9.14
CA LYS A 93 -13.87 6.94 -8.63
C LYS A 93 -14.44 5.64 -8.07
N SER A 94 -13.56 4.72 -7.67
CA SER A 94 -13.92 3.48 -6.97
C SER A 94 -14.16 3.74 -5.48
N SER A 95 -14.78 2.77 -4.79
CA SER A 95 -14.94 2.80 -3.36
C SER A 95 -14.25 1.60 -2.70
N LEU A 96 -13.33 1.87 -1.77
CA LEU A 96 -12.77 0.94 -0.81
C LEU A 96 -13.12 1.40 0.62
N ALA A 97 -14.25 2.10 0.79
CA ALA A 97 -14.69 2.57 2.09
C ALA A 97 -14.83 1.40 3.06
N LYS A 98 -14.27 1.53 4.28
CA LYS A 98 -14.28 0.49 5.32
C LYS A 98 -13.57 -0.82 4.95
N ALA A 99 -12.85 -0.89 3.83
CA ALA A 99 -12.10 -2.08 3.46
C ALA A 99 -10.98 -2.39 4.47
N LYS A 100 -10.62 -3.66 4.57
CA LYS A 100 -9.49 -4.16 5.37
C LYS A 100 -8.30 -4.33 4.43
N ALA A 101 -7.32 -3.43 4.50
CA ALA A 101 -6.22 -3.32 3.54
C ALA A 101 -4.82 -3.30 4.19
N SER A 102 -4.69 -3.85 5.41
CA SER A 102 -3.39 -3.89 6.08
C SER A 102 -2.36 -4.61 5.20
N ASN A 103 -1.17 -4.02 5.06
CA ASN A 103 -0.07 -4.49 4.22
C ASN A 103 -0.39 -4.60 2.72
N ALA A 104 -1.48 -4.02 2.22
CA ALA A 104 -1.79 -4.01 0.79
C ALA A 104 -0.83 -3.09 0.02
N ASN A 105 -0.52 -3.47 -1.21
CA ASN A 105 0.30 -2.71 -2.12
C ASN A 105 -0.56 -1.92 -3.10
N PHE A 106 -0.67 -0.60 -2.90
CA PHE A 106 -1.31 0.36 -3.80
C PHE A 106 -0.30 1.24 -4.54
N ASN A 107 0.93 0.78 -4.71
CA ASN A 107 1.94 1.59 -5.41
C ASN A 107 1.53 1.85 -6.85
N ARG A 108 1.72 3.10 -7.30
CA ARG A 108 1.45 3.52 -8.68
C ARG A 108 -0.02 3.34 -9.12
N VAL A 109 -0.98 3.29 -8.18
CA VAL A 109 -2.40 3.24 -8.55
C VAL A 109 -2.87 4.60 -9.08
N GLU A 110 -3.82 4.55 -10.00
CA GLU A 110 -4.58 5.71 -10.47
C GLU A 110 -5.91 5.76 -9.72
N ALA A 111 -6.01 6.59 -8.67
CA ALA A 111 -7.14 6.59 -7.76
C ALA A 111 -7.76 8.00 -7.57
N TYR A 112 -7.78 8.79 -8.64
CA TYR A 112 -8.41 10.11 -8.63
C TYR A 112 -9.88 10.05 -8.17
N ARG A 113 -10.24 10.86 -7.14
CA ARG A 113 -11.58 10.91 -6.54
C ARG A 113 -12.11 9.58 -5.98
N SER A 114 -11.24 8.68 -5.57
CA SER A 114 -11.64 7.41 -4.95
C SER A 114 -11.97 7.57 -3.49
N ASN A 115 -12.81 6.68 -2.98
CA ASN A 115 -13.25 6.69 -1.60
C ASN A 115 -12.54 5.61 -0.78
N PHE A 116 -11.62 6.03 0.09
CA PHE A 116 -10.91 5.22 1.09
C PHE A 116 -11.34 5.57 2.52
N SER A 117 -12.51 6.17 2.71
CA SER A 117 -12.96 6.58 4.04
C SER A 117 -13.10 5.38 4.98
N ASN A 118 -12.64 5.54 6.23
CA ASN A 118 -12.64 4.48 7.24
C ASN A 118 -11.89 3.20 6.83
N ILE A 119 -11.03 3.22 5.83
CA ILE A 119 -10.21 2.07 5.46
C ILE A 119 -9.24 1.71 6.61
N SER A 120 -9.00 0.43 6.83
CA SER A 120 -7.94 -0.07 7.71
C SER A 120 -6.75 -0.48 6.84
N ALA A 121 -5.80 0.43 6.64
CA ALA A 121 -4.66 0.29 5.72
C ALA A 121 -3.31 0.44 6.45
N GLU A 122 -3.20 -0.19 7.62
CA GLU A 122 -1.95 -0.22 8.39
C GLU A 122 -0.81 -0.82 7.57
N ASN A 123 0.33 -0.12 7.53
CA ASN A 123 1.51 -0.51 6.76
C ASN A 123 1.26 -0.72 5.25
N ALA A 124 0.15 -0.23 4.70
CA ALA A 124 -0.09 -0.25 3.26
C ALA A 124 0.84 0.75 2.54
N THR A 125 1.13 0.48 1.28
CA THR A 125 1.96 1.36 0.47
C THR A 125 1.17 1.98 -0.68
N PHE A 126 1.31 3.31 -0.83
CA PHE A 126 0.70 4.13 -1.88
C PHE A 126 1.77 4.95 -2.61
N ASN A 127 2.98 4.40 -2.73
CA ASN A 127 4.11 5.16 -3.28
C ASN A 127 3.91 5.48 -4.76
N SER A 128 4.21 6.71 -5.14
CA SER A 128 4.09 7.21 -6.52
C SER A 128 2.68 7.06 -7.12
N SER A 129 1.64 7.08 -6.30
CA SER A 129 0.24 6.93 -6.72
C SER A 129 -0.42 8.27 -7.02
N GLU A 130 -1.42 8.25 -7.89
CA GLU A 130 -2.27 9.41 -8.23
C GLU A 130 -3.55 9.39 -7.40
N LEU A 131 -3.55 10.10 -6.27
CA LEU A 131 -4.59 10.10 -5.24
C LEU A 131 -5.27 11.47 -5.09
N GLN A 132 -5.20 12.32 -6.11
CA GLN A 132 -5.78 13.66 -6.02
C GLN A 132 -7.29 13.58 -5.75
N ARG A 133 -7.76 14.40 -4.82
CA ARG A 133 -9.17 14.47 -4.39
C ARG A 133 -9.72 13.14 -3.82
N SER A 134 -8.87 12.19 -3.45
CA SER A 134 -9.31 10.97 -2.78
C SER A 134 -9.69 11.24 -1.32
N ASN A 135 -10.61 10.42 -0.79
CA ASN A 135 -11.12 10.56 0.55
C ASN A 135 -10.56 9.48 1.47
N PHE A 136 -9.66 9.86 2.39
CA PHE A 136 -9.11 9.04 3.48
C PHE A 136 -9.66 9.43 4.85
N SER A 137 -10.81 10.11 4.92
CA SER A 137 -11.36 10.56 6.20
C SER A 137 -11.59 9.39 7.15
N ALA A 138 -11.19 9.57 8.42
CA ALA A 138 -11.28 8.56 9.48
C ALA A 138 -10.58 7.22 9.14
N ALA A 139 -9.64 7.20 8.20
CA ALA A 139 -8.85 6.03 7.83
C ALA A 139 -7.81 5.70 8.91
N ASN A 140 -7.57 4.43 9.16
CA ASN A 140 -6.40 3.96 9.90
C ASN A 140 -5.25 3.71 8.93
N LEU A 141 -4.29 4.64 8.89
CA LEU A 141 -3.13 4.65 7.98
C LEU A 141 -1.81 4.45 8.72
N LYS A 142 -1.87 3.95 9.95
CA LYS A 142 -0.68 3.79 10.80
C LYS A 142 0.44 3.06 10.06
N GLY A 143 1.61 3.70 9.98
CA GLY A 143 2.78 3.16 9.29
C GLY A 143 2.68 3.10 7.77
N ALA A 144 1.62 3.62 7.14
CA ALA A 144 1.49 3.63 5.69
C ALA A 144 2.51 4.54 5.01
N SER A 145 2.83 4.25 3.75
CA SER A 145 3.75 5.05 2.94
C SER A 145 3.04 5.67 1.75
N PHE A 146 3.22 6.99 1.60
CA PHE A 146 2.76 7.81 0.48
C PHE A 146 3.95 8.52 -0.21
N GLU A 147 5.12 7.89 -0.21
CA GLU A 147 6.32 8.48 -0.80
C GLU A 147 6.09 8.82 -2.27
N ARG A 148 6.36 10.06 -2.67
CA ARG A 148 6.13 10.58 -4.03
C ARG A 148 4.68 10.50 -4.53
N ALA A 149 3.70 10.35 -3.64
CA ALA A 149 2.30 10.31 -4.05
C ALA A 149 1.77 11.71 -4.39
N GLU A 150 0.87 11.78 -5.36
CA GLU A 150 0.11 12.97 -5.72
C GLU A 150 -1.20 13.02 -4.92
N LEU A 151 -1.23 13.82 -3.86
CA LEU A 151 -2.30 13.91 -2.87
C LEU A 151 -3.03 15.27 -2.92
N GLY A 152 -2.94 15.96 -4.03
CA GLY A 152 -3.58 17.26 -4.16
C GLY A 152 -5.07 17.23 -3.81
N ARG A 153 -5.49 18.03 -2.80
CA ARG A 153 -6.88 18.07 -2.28
C ARG A 153 -7.39 16.72 -1.71
N ALA A 154 -6.53 15.80 -1.33
CA ALA A 154 -6.92 14.60 -0.60
C ALA A 154 -7.44 14.96 0.80
N ASN A 155 -8.45 14.23 1.26
CA ASN A 155 -9.04 14.43 2.58
C ASN A 155 -8.53 13.37 3.55
N PHE A 156 -7.76 13.79 4.58
CA PHE A 156 -7.27 12.95 5.68
C PHE A 156 -7.91 13.32 7.02
N GLN A 157 -9.02 14.05 7.02
CA GLN A 157 -9.66 14.48 8.27
C GLN A 157 -9.91 13.29 9.20
N LYS A 158 -9.52 13.46 10.48
CA LYS A 158 -9.73 12.46 11.54
C LYS A 158 -9.08 11.09 11.27
N SER A 159 -8.16 10.99 10.31
CA SER A 159 -7.39 9.77 10.08
C SER A 159 -6.29 9.57 11.12
N ASP A 160 -5.86 8.33 11.33
CA ASP A 160 -4.63 8.02 12.08
C ASP A 160 -3.45 8.02 11.11
N LEU A 161 -2.59 9.03 11.26
CA LEU A 161 -1.37 9.25 10.45
C LEU A 161 -0.09 8.88 11.21
N SER A 162 -0.20 8.15 12.30
CA SER A 162 0.95 7.77 13.12
C SER A 162 1.95 6.93 12.32
N GLY A 163 3.18 7.36 12.24
CA GLY A 163 4.24 6.67 11.49
C GLY A 163 4.20 6.82 9.97
N VAL A 164 3.26 7.59 9.43
CA VAL A 164 3.10 7.76 7.97
C VAL A 164 4.30 8.45 7.32
N GLN A 165 4.65 8.02 6.11
CA GLN A 165 5.71 8.59 5.28
C GLN A 165 5.12 9.39 4.12
N PHE A 166 5.31 10.73 4.15
CA PHE A 166 4.93 11.65 3.07
C PHE A 166 6.15 12.24 2.33
N SER A 167 7.30 11.58 2.41
CA SER A 167 8.52 12.09 1.77
C SER A 167 8.29 12.33 0.29
N PHE A 168 8.62 13.54 -0.19
CA PHE A 168 8.44 13.97 -1.59
C PHE A 168 6.98 13.97 -2.08
N ALA A 169 5.98 13.77 -1.23
CA ALA A 169 4.58 13.79 -1.65
C ALA A 169 4.11 15.22 -1.99
N ASN A 170 3.17 15.32 -2.90
CA ASN A 170 2.46 16.56 -3.18
C ASN A 170 1.15 16.60 -2.36
N LEU A 171 1.15 17.36 -1.27
CA LEU A 171 0.01 17.54 -0.37
C LEU A 171 -0.75 18.85 -0.63
N SER A 172 -0.59 19.49 -1.80
CA SER A 172 -1.23 20.76 -2.09
C SER A 172 -2.73 20.74 -1.77
N ARG A 173 -3.18 21.63 -0.88
CA ARG A 173 -4.57 21.73 -0.44
C ARG A 173 -5.14 20.44 0.16
N ALA A 174 -4.31 19.48 0.56
CA ALA A 174 -4.77 18.33 1.33
C ALA A 174 -5.26 18.77 2.72
N ASP A 175 -6.26 18.09 3.25
CA ASP A 175 -6.85 18.41 4.56
C ASP A 175 -6.50 17.34 5.59
N LEU A 176 -5.63 17.70 6.54
CA LEU A 176 -5.20 16.85 7.65
C LEU A 176 -5.87 17.24 8.98
N THR A 177 -6.87 18.12 8.97
CA THR A 177 -7.48 18.62 10.21
C THR A 177 -8.06 17.49 11.07
N GLY A 178 -7.76 17.54 12.37
CA GLY A 178 -8.22 16.52 13.32
C GLY A 178 -7.58 15.14 13.15
N ALA A 179 -6.56 15.00 12.28
CA ALA A 179 -5.80 13.75 12.20
C ALA A 179 -5.05 13.47 13.50
N VAL A 180 -4.93 12.19 13.84
CA VAL A 180 -4.14 11.72 14.98
C VAL A 180 -2.71 11.45 14.52
N ILE A 181 -1.74 11.99 15.26
CA ILE A 181 -0.32 11.77 15.03
C ILE A 181 0.27 11.33 16.37
N ASP A 182 0.39 10.03 16.57
CA ASP A 182 1.05 9.42 17.72
C ASP A 182 2.38 8.81 17.24
N GLY A 183 3.48 9.49 17.57
CA GLY A 183 4.82 9.12 17.12
C GLY A 183 5.33 9.96 15.95
N THR A 184 6.19 9.36 15.13
CA THR A 184 6.87 10.06 14.04
C THR A 184 6.09 9.99 12.75
N ILE A 185 5.82 11.14 12.14
CA ILE A 185 5.38 11.29 10.75
C ILE A 185 6.49 11.99 9.97
N ASN A 186 6.68 11.66 8.71
CA ASN A 186 7.77 12.22 7.92
C ASN A 186 7.24 13.05 6.76
N PHE A 187 7.61 14.35 6.73
CA PHE A 187 7.29 15.31 5.67
C PHE A 187 8.53 15.75 4.86
N ASP A 188 9.62 14.95 4.86
CA ASP A 188 10.83 15.36 4.14
C ASP A 188 10.51 15.70 2.68
N LYS A 189 10.80 16.96 2.29
CA LYS A 189 10.55 17.47 0.94
C LYS A 189 9.11 17.35 0.43
N ALA A 190 8.14 17.14 1.31
CA ALA A 190 6.73 17.18 0.92
C ALA A 190 6.35 18.61 0.47
N PHE A 191 5.57 18.74 -0.60
CA PHE A 191 5.05 20.01 -1.05
C PHE A 191 3.72 20.31 -0.36
N MET A 192 3.68 21.37 0.47
CA MET A 192 2.59 21.64 1.41
C MET A 192 1.80 22.92 1.10
N PHE A 193 1.72 23.32 -0.16
CA PHE A 193 0.98 24.54 -0.53
C PHE A 193 -0.49 24.45 -0.12
N ARG A 194 -0.91 25.36 0.81
CA ARG A 194 -2.24 25.41 1.40
C ARG A 194 -2.70 24.06 2.01
N THR A 195 -1.77 23.21 2.43
CA THR A 195 -2.09 21.99 3.19
C THR A 195 -2.64 22.39 4.55
N ARG A 196 -3.82 21.91 4.90
CA ARG A 196 -4.49 22.21 6.16
C ARG A 196 -3.96 21.34 7.29
N ILE A 197 -3.36 21.99 8.30
CA ILE A 197 -2.72 21.35 9.46
C ILE A 197 -3.23 21.96 10.78
N GLU A 198 -4.38 22.64 10.76
CA GLU A 198 -4.93 23.33 11.91
C GLU A 198 -5.16 22.36 13.08
N GLY A 199 -4.75 22.78 14.27
CA GLY A 199 -4.90 22.03 15.52
C GLY A 199 -3.96 20.83 15.68
N LEU A 200 -3.11 20.52 14.70
CA LEU A 200 -2.24 19.36 14.77
C LEU A 200 -1.05 19.56 15.73
N ASN A 201 -0.67 18.50 16.42
CA ASN A 201 0.56 18.46 17.19
C ASN A 201 1.70 17.88 16.34
N LEU A 202 2.53 18.78 15.78
CA LEU A 202 3.64 18.44 14.89
C LEU A 202 5.01 18.45 15.62
N THR A 203 5.04 18.49 16.95
CA THR A 203 6.30 18.62 17.71
C THR A 203 7.29 17.49 17.51
N MET A 204 6.83 16.31 17.11
CA MET A 204 7.63 15.09 16.93
C MET A 204 7.79 14.68 15.47
N VAL A 205 7.38 15.54 14.51
CA VAL A 205 7.47 15.22 13.08
C VAL A 205 8.91 15.31 12.56
N GLN A 206 9.20 14.57 11.50
CA GLN A 206 10.50 14.58 10.83
C GLN A 206 10.43 15.29 9.47
N GLY A 207 11.55 15.87 9.05
CA GLY A 207 11.73 16.44 7.72
C GLY A 207 10.97 17.74 7.46
N LEU A 208 10.25 18.30 8.45
CA LEU A 208 9.51 19.54 8.30
C LEU A 208 10.45 20.75 8.38
N GLN A 209 10.35 21.67 7.44
CA GLN A 209 11.15 22.86 7.33
C GLN A 209 10.27 24.12 7.31
N GLN A 210 10.86 25.30 7.65
CA GLN A 210 10.13 26.57 7.68
C GLN A 210 9.45 26.89 6.34
N ALA A 211 10.11 26.64 5.21
CA ALA A 211 9.52 26.87 3.88
C ALA A 211 8.23 26.08 3.62
N GLN A 212 8.08 24.89 4.22
CA GLN A 212 6.84 24.10 4.12
C GLN A 212 5.75 24.70 5.02
N ILE A 213 6.11 25.17 6.22
CA ILE A 213 5.20 25.85 7.16
C ILE A 213 4.69 27.17 6.57
N ASP A 214 5.55 27.92 5.89
CA ASP A 214 5.17 29.19 5.23
C ASP A 214 4.14 28.99 4.10
N LEU A 215 4.09 27.80 3.53
CA LEU A 215 3.13 27.41 2.49
C LEU A 215 1.86 26.77 3.04
N ALA A 216 1.92 26.17 4.24
CA ALA A 216 0.82 25.44 4.85
C ALA A 216 -0.18 26.37 5.55
N CYS A 217 -1.34 25.82 5.88
CA CYS A 217 -2.39 26.50 6.65
C CYS A 217 -2.53 25.86 8.04
N GLY A 218 -2.11 26.55 9.05
CA GLY A 218 -2.28 26.20 10.45
C GLY A 218 -3.07 27.28 11.21
N ASP A 219 -3.17 27.12 12.51
CA ASP A 219 -3.84 28.02 13.43
C ASP A 219 -3.09 28.16 14.77
N ASN A 220 -3.65 28.90 15.73
CA ASN A 220 -3.07 29.11 17.05
C ASN A 220 -3.02 27.81 17.90
N ALA A 221 -3.75 26.76 17.55
CA ALA A 221 -3.72 25.47 18.22
C ALA A 221 -2.66 24.51 17.63
N THR A 222 -2.14 24.83 16.44
CA THR A 222 -1.11 24.03 15.77
C THR A 222 0.22 24.13 16.52
N LYS A 223 0.77 22.99 16.92
CA LYS A 223 2.06 22.93 17.64
C LYS A 223 3.18 22.54 16.68
N LEU A 224 4.17 23.41 16.53
CA LEU A 224 5.30 23.21 15.61
C LEU A 224 6.52 22.60 16.33
N PRO A 225 7.43 21.94 15.61
CA PRO A 225 8.74 21.54 16.10
C PRO A 225 9.57 22.73 16.59
N ARG A 226 10.54 22.47 17.45
CA ARG A 226 11.50 23.51 17.91
C ARG A 226 12.22 24.12 16.70
N GLY A 227 12.30 25.46 16.70
CA GLY A 227 12.99 26.23 15.65
C GLY A 227 12.13 26.59 14.45
N LEU A 228 10.88 26.11 14.38
CA LEU A 228 9.90 26.57 13.39
C LEU A 228 8.88 27.52 14.03
N SER A 229 8.36 28.45 13.25
CA SER A 229 7.42 29.48 13.69
C SER A 229 6.21 29.58 12.75
N ALA A 230 5.05 29.90 13.32
CA ALA A 230 3.85 30.16 12.54
C ALA A 230 4.02 31.44 11.71
N PRO A 231 3.73 31.42 10.40
CA PRO A 231 3.81 32.63 9.58
C PRO A 231 2.63 33.58 9.87
N PRO A 232 2.76 34.87 9.60
CA PRO A 232 1.69 35.88 9.82
C PRO A 232 0.42 35.62 8.99
N SER A 233 0.50 34.75 7.97
CA SER A 233 -0.62 34.36 7.12
C SER A 233 -1.58 33.38 7.78
N TRP A 234 -1.27 32.85 8.97
CA TRP A 234 -2.16 31.97 9.71
C TRP A 234 -3.17 32.74 10.58
N PRO A 235 -4.44 32.27 10.69
CA PRO A 235 -5.04 31.17 9.94
C PRO A 235 -5.28 31.54 8.48
N CYS A 236 -5.21 30.55 7.57
CA CYS A 236 -5.55 30.79 6.17
C CYS A 236 -7.06 31.07 6.01
N PRO A 237 -7.47 31.88 5.00
CA PRO A 237 -8.87 31.96 4.63
C PRO A 237 -9.43 30.60 4.23
N ALA A 238 -10.71 30.40 4.42
CA ALA A 238 -11.39 29.19 3.93
C ALA A 238 -11.13 29.04 2.41
N ASP A 239 -10.88 27.79 1.98
CA ASP A 239 -10.80 27.52 0.55
C ASP A 239 -12.15 27.79 -0.10
N ASP A 240 -12.17 28.47 -1.26
CA ASP A 240 -13.38 28.56 -2.05
C ASP A 240 -13.80 27.14 -2.45
N PRO A 241 -15.10 26.80 -2.27
CA PRO A 241 -15.63 25.53 -2.77
C PRO A 241 -15.54 25.53 -4.30
N ASP A 242 -14.85 24.54 -4.88
CA ASP A 242 -14.81 24.30 -6.35
C ASP A 242 -16.04 23.56 -6.83
#